data_cf86cf12826522d102e3172715bb7138
#
_entry.id   cf86cf12826522d102e3172715bb7138
#
_cell.length_a   1.000
_cell.length_b   1.000
_cell.length_c   1.000
_cell.angle_alpha   90.00
_cell.angle_beta   90.00
_cell.angle_gamma   90.00
#
_symmetry.space_group_name_H-M   'P 1'
#
loop_
_entity.id
_entity.type
_entity.pdbx_description
1 polymer ?
#
loop_
_entity_poly.entity_id
_entity_poly.type
_entity_poly.pdbx_seq_one_letter_code
_entity_poly.pdbx_strand_id
1 'polypeptide(L)'
;MNRIKTLQELNLLDRFLFSEVMADNETLEDVLEIILGHHVPLKDKAQAEKELRRTPQNKSVYFDVYGEDIRDVAYDMEVQQKNTKDLPKRTRYYNGMIDLNMLHPGEDYSQLKDAYVIMIMPFDLFGEGKYKYTFHMSCDEIPGLKLHDGATRIFLNTHGTDDEGVSEELIQLLRYFEQTTEENAAGSHSQKIEKLQKRVEEIKTNEEVGIRYMNAFEEKMMERREGREEGLAEGRKEGLAEG
;
A
#
# COMPACT_ATOMS: atom_id res chain seq x y z
N MET A 1 -1.43 5.55 28.27
CA MET A 1 -2.11 6.15 27.09
C MET A 1 -1.03 6.40 26.05
N ASN A 2 -1.10 5.74 24.86
CA ASN A 2 -0.19 6.11 23.78
C ASN A 2 -0.56 7.51 23.31
N ARG A 3 0.41 8.43 23.34
CA ARG A 3 0.28 9.79 22.81
C ARG A 3 -0.17 9.71 21.34
N ILE A 4 -1.13 10.51 20.95
CA ILE A 4 -1.56 10.69 19.57
C ILE A 4 -0.39 11.33 18.80
N LYS A 5 0.02 10.72 17.68
CA LYS A 5 0.93 11.38 16.76
C LYS A 5 0.19 12.50 16.05
N THR A 6 0.81 13.66 15.95
CA THR A 6 0.30 14.74 15.10
C THR A 6 0.57 14.42 13.63
N LEU A 7 -0.10 15.10 12.70
CA LEU A 7 0.14 14.93 11.27
C LEU A 7 1.63 15.15 10.91
N GLN A 8 2.29 16.09 11.59
CA GLN A 8 3.71 16.41 11.41
C GLN A 8 4.64 15.25 11.84
N GLU A 9 4.22 14.44 12.81
CA GLU A 9 5.00 13.30 13.33
C GLU A 9 4.83 12.01 12.51
N LEU A 10 3.93 12.01 11.51
CA LEU A 10 3.73 10.85 10.64
C LEU A 10 4.89 10.68 9.64
N ASN A 11 5.17 9.44 9.31
CA ASN A 11 6.01 9.06 8.16
C ASN A 11 5.16 8.40 7.07
N LEU A 12 5.75 8.15 5.91
CA LEU A 12 5.03 7.56 4.77
C LEU A 12 4.60 6.10 4.95
N LEU A 13 5.00 5.44 6.04
CA LEU A 13 4.41 4.14 6.43
C LEU A 13 3.09 4.30 7.17
N ASP A 14 2.67 5.53 7.52
CA ASP A 14 1.33 5.77 8.02
C ASP A 14 0.35 5.88 6.83
N ARG A 15 -0.69 5.06 6.88
CA ARG A 15 -1.67 4.94 5.80
C ARG A 15 -2.30 6.28 5.41
N PHE A 16 -2.65 7.11 6.40
CA PHE A 16 -3.29 8.39 6.12
C PHE A 16 -2.36 9.32 5.33
N LEU A 17 -1.12 9.52 5.82
CA LEU A 17 -0.15 10.37 5.12
C LEU A 17 0.18 9.81 3.74
N PHE A 18 0.36 8.50 3.64
CA PHE A 18 0.65 7.81 2.37
C PHE A 18 -0.44 8.07 1.33
N SER A 19 -1.72 7.85 1.69
CA SER A 19 -2.86 8.04 0.77
C SER A 19 -2.98 9.50 0.32
N GLU A 20 -2.82 10.47 1.22
CA GLU A 20 -2.88 11.90 0.90
C GLU A 20 -1.74 12.35 -0.03
N VAL A 21 -0.54 11.85 0.20
CA VAL A 21 0.65 12.20 -0.61
C VAL A 21 0.57 11.57 -1.99
N MET A 22 0.23 10.27 -2.07
CA MET A 22 0.18 9.51 -3.32
C MET A 22 -1.08 9.80 -4.17
N ALA A 23 -2.05 10.58 -3.67
CA ALA A 23 -3.19 11.05 -4.48
C ALA A 23 -2.79 12.05 -5.58
N ASP A 24 -1.54 12.51 -5.57
CA ASP A 24 -0.94 13.32 -6.63
C ASP A 24 -0.29 12.42 -7.69
N ASN A 25 -0.66 12.62 -8.96
CA ASN A 25 -0.20 11.75 -10.05
C ASN A 25 1.32 11.80 -10.24
N GLU A 26 1.92 13.00 -10.27
CA GLU A 26 3.38 13.14 -10.48
C GLU A 26 4.15 12.41 -9.37
N THR A 27 3.69 12.54 -8.14
CA THR A 27 4.27 11.86 -6.98
C THR A 27 4.15 10.34 -7.10
N LEU A 28 2.98 9.83 -7.49
CA LEU A 28 2.76 8.40 -7.66
C LEU A 28 3.57 7.83 -8.83
N GLU A 29 3.64 8.54 -9.96
CA GLU A 29 4.45 8.18 -11.12
C GLU A 29 5.94 8.09 -10.75
N ASP A 30 6.49 9.10 -10.05
CA ASP A 30 7.88 9.13 -9.59
C ASP A 30 8.19 7.94 -8.66
N VAL A 31 7.30 7.61 -7.72
CA VAL A 31 7.46 6.48 -6.80
C VAL A 31 7.36 5.13 -7.53
N LEU A 32 6.38 4.97 -8.43
CA LEU A 32 6.25 3.76 -9.26
C LEU A 32 7.46 3.57 -10.16
N GLU A 33 8.01 4.64 -10.74
CA GLU A 33 9.21 4.57 -11.58
C GLU A 33 10.43 4.10 -10.78
N ILE A 34 10.63 4.57 -9.54
CA ILE A 34 11.70 4.07 -8.67
C ILE A 34 11.51 2.58 -8.36
N ILE A 35 10.29 2.14 -8.07
CA ILE A 35 9.99 0.75 -7.70
C ILE A 35 10.14 -0.20 -8.88
N LEU A 36 9.67 0.20 -10.07
CA LEU A 36 9.57 -0.65 -11.25
C LEU A 36 10.77 -0.51 -12.20
N GLY A 37 11.52 0.59 -12.10
CA GLY A 37 12.70 0.87 -12.94
C GLY A 37 12.34 1.38 -14.34
N HIS A 38 11.10 1.79 -14.58
CA HIS A 38 10.65 2.40 -15.83
C HIS A 38 9.52 3.38 -15.58
N HIS A 39 9.36 4.35 -16.46
CA HIS A 39 8.31 5.36 -16.38
C HIS A 39 6.91 4.77 -16.50
N VAL A 40 5.99 5.23 -15.64
CA VAL A 40 4.60 4.76 -15.53
C VAL A 40 3.67 5.97 -15.66
N PRO A 41 3.34 6.42 -16.88
CA PRO A 41 2.45 7.57 -17.06
C PRO A 41 1.00 7.19 -16.74
N LEU A 42 0.42 7.79 -15.72
CA LEU A 42 -0.97 7.54 -15.32
C LEU A 42 -1.95 8.19 -16.30
N LYS A 43 -3.05 7.49 -16.62
CA LYS A 43 -4.07 8.02 -17.53
C LYS A 43 -5.07 8.95 -16.84
N ASP A 44 -5.38 8.67 -15.57
CA ASP A 44 -6.36 9.37 -14.76
C ASP A 44 -5.79 9.75 -13.40
N LYS A 45 -6.54 10.53 -12.63
CA LYS A 45 -6.15 10.89 -11.27
C LYS A 45 -6.07 9.65 -10.39
N ALA A 46 -4.96 9.50 -9.67
CA ALA A 46 -4.78 8.48 -8.64
C ALA A 46 -5.93 8.53 -7.61
N GLN A 47 -6.43 7.36 -7.21
CA GLN A 47 -7.56 7.24 -6.29
C GLN A 47 -7.04 6.76 -4.94
N ALA A 48 -7.00 7.66 -3.96
CA ALA A 48 -6.72 7.31 -2.58
C ALA A 48 -7.97 6.66 -1.94
N GLU A 49 -7.76 5.68 -1.07
CA GLU A 49 -8.81 4.97 -0.34
C GLU A 49 -9.97 4.43 -1.23
N LYS A 50 -9.61 3.94 -2.43
CA LYS A 50 -10.59 3.40 -3.37
C LYS A 50 -11.26 2.15 -2.80
N GLU A 51 -12.58 2.22 -2.57
CA GLU A 51 -13.37 1.06 -2.20
C GLU A 51 -13.77 0.24 -3.44
N LEU A 52 -13.46 -1.06 -3.43
CA LEU A 52 -14.01 -2.03 -4.36
C LEU A 52 -14.91 -3.02 -3.62
N ARG A 53 -16.20 -3.01 -3.98
CA ARG A 53 -17.17 -3.96 -3.49
C ARG A 53 -18.13 -4.35 -4.60
N ARG A 54 -18.25 -5.64 -4.89
CA ARG A 54 -19.15 -6.11 -5.95
C ARG A 54 -20.56 -6.40 -5.46
N THR A 55 -20.68 -6.94 -4.27
CA THR A 55 -21.99 -7.22 -3.63
C THR A 55 -21.92 -6.91 -2.13
N PRO A 56 -23.06 -6.62 -1.47
CA PRO A 56 -23.08 -6.37 -0.03
C PRO A 56 -22.53 -7.51 0.83
N GLN A 57 -22.55 -8.75 0.31
CA GLN A 57 -22.08 -9.95 1.02
C GLN A 57 -20.56 -10.18 0.85
N ASN A 58 -19.92 -9.56 -0.13
CA ASN A 58 -18.48 -9.70 -0.33
C ASN A 58 -17.71 -8.81 0.64
N LYS A 59 -16.55 -9.32 1.08
CA LYS A 59 -15.60 -8.48 1.80
C LYS A 59 -15.17 -7.33 0.89
N SER A 60 -15.43 -6.09 1.30
CA SER A 60 -14.90 -4.91 0.60
C SER A 60 -13.39 -4.85 0.71
N VAL A 61 -12.76 -4.31 -0.32
CA VAL A 61 -11.35 -3.96 -0.34
C VAL A 61 -11.26 -2.45 -0.40
N TYR A 62 -10.41 -1.89 0.45
CA TYR A 62 -10.02 -0.50 0.40
C TYR A 62 -8.56 -0.46 0.02
N PHE A 63 -8.27 -0.04 -1.20
CA PHE A 63 -6.91 0.21 -1.65
C PHE A 63 -6.40 1.50 -1.03
N ASP A 64 -5.18 1.49 -0.51
CA ASP A 64 -4.59 2.72 0.02
C ASP A 64 -4.39 3.72 -1.11
N VAL A 65 -3.82 3.28 -2.24
CA VAL A 65 -3.69 4.07 -3.47
C VAL A 65 -3.83 3.19 -4.70
N TYR A 66 -4.70 3.58 -5.62
CA TYR A 66 -4.94 2.91 -6.89
C TYR A 66 -4.73 3.86 -8.06
N GLY A 67 -4.03 3.40 -9.09
CA GLY A 67 -3.85 4.10 -10.36
C GLY A 67 -3.87 3.15 -11.55
N GLU A 68 -4.16 3.70 -12.73
CA GLU A 68 -4.02 2.98 -14.00
C GLU A 68 -3.15 3.80 -14.95
N ASP A 69 -2.27 3.13 -15.69
CA ASP A 69 -1.43 3.80 -16.69
C ASP A 69 -2.16 3.94 -18.05
N ILE A 70 -1.53 4.63 -18.99
CA ILE A 70 -2.06 4.84 -20.34
C ILE A 70 -2.25 3.54 -21.15
N ARG A 71 -1.76 2.40 -20.68
CA ARG A 71 -1.93 1.06 -21.25
C ARG A 71 -2.99 0.25 -20.51
N ASP A 72 -3.71 0.88 -19.58
CA ASP A 72 -4.69 0.29 -18.67
C ASP A 72 -4.10 -0.74 -17.67
N VAL A 73 -2.79 -0.71 -17.44
CA VAL A 73 -2.17 -1.50 -16.37
C VAL A 73 -2.56 -0.92 -15.03
N ALA A 74 -3.01 -1.77 -14.10
CA ALA A 74 -3.43 -1.34 -12.76
C ALA A 74 -2.31 -1.46 -11.74
N TYR A 75 -2.24 -0.47 -10.87
CA TYR A 75 -1.29 -0.41 -9.75
C TYR A 75 -2.05 -0.16 -8.46
N ASP A 76 -1.95 -1.11 -7.54
CA ASP A 76 -2.41 -0.99 -6.15
C ASP A 76 -1.19 -0.91 -5.25
N MET A 77 -1.05 0.20 -4.51
CA MET A 77 0.04 0.42 -3.56
C MET A 77 -0.48 0.51 -2.14
N GLU A 78 0.10 -0.28 -1.26
CA GLU A 78 -0.32 -0.46 0.12
C GLU A 78 0.85 -0.26 1.09
N VAL A 79 0.62 0.38 2.24
CA VAL A 79 1.56 0.40 3.36
C VAL A 79 1.05 -0.47 4.51
N GLN A 80 1.90 -1.38 5.00
CA GLN A 80 1.51 -2.35 6.01
C GLN A 80 2.49 -2.40 7.17
N GLN A 81 2.14 -1.77 8.29
CA GLN A 81 3.03 -1.65 9.46
C GLN A 81 3.17 -2.94 10.30
N LYS A 82 2.22 -3.88 10.21
CA LYS A 82 2.20 -5.08 11.04
C LYS A 82 2.08 -6.33 10.19
N ASN A 83 2.86 -7.36 10.54
CA ASN A 83 2.72 -8.67 9.91
C ASN A 83 1.46 -9.38 10.46
N THR A 84 0.41 -9.40 9.65
CA THR A 84 -0.86 -10.10 9.93
C THR A 84 -0.84 -11.56 9.52
N LYS A 85 0.30 -12.06 8.99
CA LYS A 85 0.55 -13.44 8.53
C LYS A 85 -0.34 -13.92 7.37
N ASP A 86 -1.15 -13.04 6.79
CA ASP A 86 -2.06 -13.33 5.68
C ASP A 86 -1.78 -12.51 4.41
N LEU A 87 -0.75 -11.68 4.42
CA LEU A 87 -0.43 -10.73 3.34
C LEU A 87 -0.33 -11.39 1.95
N PRO A 88 0.29 -12.57 1.76
CA PRO A 88 0.28 -13.23 0.44
C PRO A 88 -1.12 -13.62 -0.05
N LYS A 89 -2.03 -14.00 0.88
CA LYS A 89 -3.43 -14.30 0.54
C LYS A 89 -4.22 -13.01 0.27
N ARG A 90 -3.93 -11.95 1.02
CA ARG A 90 -4.54 -10.63 0.85
C ARG A 90 -4.18 -10.04 -0.51
N THR A 91 -2.92 -10.07 -0.93
CA THR A 91 -2.50 -9.58 -2.25
C THR A 91 -3.11 -10.39 -3.39
N ARG A 92 -3.31 -11.72 -3.22
CA ARG A 92 -4.05 -12.54 -4.18
C ARG A 92 -5.50 -12.10 -4.31
N TYR A 93 -6.15 -11.81 -3.18
CA TYR A 93 -7.53 -11.32 -3.17
C TYR A 93 -7.65 -9.95 -3.83
N TYR A 94 -6.69 -9.08 -3.62
CA TYR A 94 -6.62 -7.75 -4.24
C TYR A 94 -6.48 -7.83 -5.76
N ASN A 95 -5.57 -8.67 -6.29
CA ASN A 95 -5.51 -8.93 -7.73
C ASN A 95 -6.87 -9.38 -8.29
N GLY A 96 -7.54 -10.34 -7.64
CA GLY A 96 -8.85 -10.80 -8.10
C GLY A 96 -9.94 -9.70 -8.05
N MET A 97 -9.86 -8.76 -7.10
CA MET A 97 -10.78 -7.62 -7.06
C MET A 97 -10.48 -6.60 -8.17
N ILE A 98 -9.22 -6.41 -8.53
CA ILE A 98 -8.81 -5.59 -9.68
C ILE A 98 -9.37 -6.22 -10.96
N ASP A 99 -9.14 -7.51 -11.20
CA ASP A 99 -9.64 -8.24 -12.38
C ASP A 99 -11.16 -8.14 -12.52
N LEU A 100 -11.88 -8.32 -11.40
CA LEU A 100 -13.34 -8.19 -11.36
C LEU A 100 -13.84 -6.76 -11.68
N ASN A 101 -13.03 -5.75 -11.43
CA ASN A 101 -13.37 -4.36 -11.72
C ASN A 101 -13.00 -3.97 -13.17
N MET A 102 -11.99 -4.62 -13.73
CA MET A 102 -11.52 -4.36 -15.09
C MET A 102 -12.40 -5.02 -16.17
N LEU A 103 -12.87 -6.25 -15.94
CA LEU A 103 -13.57 -7.03 -16.94
C LEU A 103 -15.10 -6.91 -16.76
N HIS A 104 -15.78 -6.42 -17.80
CA HIS A 104 -17.23 -6.26 -17.81
C HIS A 104 -17.96 -7.50 -18.37
N PRO A 105 -19.25 -7.67 -18.06
CA PRO A 105 -20.04 -8.78 -18.63
C PRO A 105 -20.04 -8.78 -20.15
N GLY A 106 -19.64 -9.89 -20.75
CA GLY A 106 -19.59 -10.08 -22.21
C GLY A 106 -18.24 -9.75 -22.85
N GLU A 107 -17.28 -9.25 -22.07
CA GLU A 107 -15.90 -9.06 -22.54
C GLU A 107 -15.12 -10.37 -22.48
N ASP A 108 -14.16 -10.52 -23.40
CA ASP A 108 -13.26 -11.67 -23.47
C ASP A 108 -12.16 -11.57 -22.42
N TYR A 109 -11.76 -12.69 -21.82
CA TYR A 109 -10.66 -12.73 -20.85
C TYR A 109 -9.33 -12.20 -21.38
N SER A 110 -9.12 -12.20 -22.70
CA SER A 110 -7.96 -11.60 -23.36
C SER A 110 -7.90 -10.06 -23.20
N GLN A 111 -8.98 -9.43 -22.73
CA GLN A 111 -9.02 -7.99 -22.42
C GLN A 111 -8.45 -7.65 -21.04
N LEU A 112 -8.28 -8.64 -20.15
CA LEU A 112 -7.63 -8.39 -18.85
C LEU A 112 -6.23 -7.81 -19.07
N LYS A 113 -5.95 -6.74 -18.34
CA LYS A 113 -4.66 -6.05 -18.37
C LYS A 113 -3.79 -6.49 -17.21
N ASP A 114 -2.51 -6.18 -17.30
CA ASP A 114 -1.58 -6.45 -16.21
C ASP A 114 -2.00 -5.70 -14.93
N ALA A 115 -1.78 -6.33 -13.78
CA ALA A 115 -2.09 -5.77 -12.48
C ALA A 115 -0.94 -5.97 -11.49
N TYR A 116 -0.56 -4.89 -10.82
CA TYR A 116 0.47 -4.87 -9.80
C TYR A 116 -0.15 -4.61 -8.44
N VAL A 117 0.14 -5.49 -7.46
CA VAL A 117 -0.14 -5.23 -6.04
C VAL A 117 1.20 -5.07 -5.34
N ILE A 118 1.45 -3.88 -4.82
CA ILE A 118 2.72 -3.46 -4.22
C ILE A 118 2.51 -3.21 -2.74
N MET A 119 3.18 -3.98 -1.87
CA MET A 119 3.13 -3.81 -0.42
C MET A 119 4.45 -3.27 0.11
N ILE A 120 4.40 -2.17 0.86
CA ILE A 120 5.56 -1.54 1.52
C ILE A 120 5.47 -1.82 3.02
N MET A 121 6.51 -2.41 3.60
CA MET A 121 6.48 -2.95 4.96
C MET A 121 7.78 -2.66 5.72
N PRO A 122 7.72 -2.29 7.03
CA PRO A 122 8.89 -2.18 7.89
C PRO A 122 9.26 -3.54 8.55
N PHE A 123 9.21 -4.61 7.78
CA PHE A 123 9.62 -5.95 8.21
C PHE A 123 9.85 -6.86 7.01
N ASP A 124 10.73 -7.84 7.17
CA ASP A 124 10.95 -8.89 6.18
C ASP A 124 9.90 -9.99 6.33
N LEU A 125 8.98 -10.09 5.36
CA LEU A 125 7.92 -11.09 5.37
C LEU A 125 8.44 -12.51 5.10
N PHE A 126 9.54 -12.64 4.36
CA PHE A 126 10.06 -13.92 3.88
C PHE A 126 11.34 -14.37 4.59
N GLY A 127 12.05 -13.45 5.27
CA GLY A 127 13.23 -13.75 6.07
C GLY A 127 14.53 -13.91 5.28
N GLU A 128 14.55 -13.50 3.98
CA GLU A 128 15.71 -13.65 3.10
C GLU A 128 16.55 -12.36 2.96
N GLY A 129 16.22 -11.32 3.72
CA GLY A 129 16.97 -10.07 3.79
C GLY A 129 16.86 -9.14 2.57
N LYS A 130 16.11 -9.48 1.53
CA LYS A 130 15.98 -8.65 0.33
C LYS A 130 15.14 -7.40 0.60
N TYR A 131 15.47 -6.30 -0.08
CA TYR A 131 14.65 -5.08 -0.11
C TYR A 131 13.38 -5.22 -0.96
N LYS A 132 13.44 -6.08 -2.00
CA LYS A 132 12.33 -6.29 -2.95
C LYS A 132 12.16 -7.76 -3.28
N TYR A 133 10.93 -8.23 -3.14
CA TYR A 133 10.49 -9.57 -3.57
C TYR A 133 9.42 -9.41 -4.62
N THR A 134 9.64 -9.97 -5.81
CA THR A 134 8.68 -9.94 -6.92
C THR A 134 8.21 -11.34 -7.22
N PHE A 135 6.90 -11.56 -7.17
CA PHE A 135 6.27 -12.85 -7.39
C PHE A 135 5.43 -12.85 -8.67
N HIS A 136 5.67 -13.89 -9.45
CA HIS A 136 4.86 -14.30 -10.61
C HIS A 136 4.49 -15.77 -10.44
N MET A 137 3.45 -16.24 -11.14
CA MET A 137 3.16 -17.66 -11.23
C MET A 137 4.19 -18.36 -12.11
N SER A 138 4.70 -19.50 -11.63
CA SER A 138 5.68 -20.33 -12.33
C SER A 138 5.22 -21.80 -12.38
N CYS A 139 5.73 -22.56 -13.36
CA CYS A 139 5.47 -23.98 -13.51
C CYS A 139 6.44 -24.79 -12.65
N ASP A 140 5.93 -25.71 -11.84
CA ASP A 140 6.75 -26.54 -10.97
C ASP A 140 7.54 -27.59 -11.77
N GLU A 141 6.96 -28.10 -12.87
CA GLU A 141 7.57 -29.14 -13.71
C GLU A 141 8.67 -28.59 -14.63
N ILE A 142 8.63 -27.30 -14.95
CA ILE A 142 9.61 -26.66 -15.86
C ILE A 142 10.19 -25.41 -15.15
N PRO A 143 11.36 -25.51 -14.51
CA PRO A 143 11.99 -24.38 -13.84
C PRO A 143 12.21 -23.18 -14.77
N GLY A 144 11.77 -22.00 -14.33
CA GLY A 144 11.90 -20.76 -15.08
C GLY A 144 10.77 -20.46 -16.08
N LEU A 145 9.85 -21.39 -16.33
CA LEU A 145 8.64 -21.14 -17.13
C LEU A 145 7.64 -20.32 -16.27
N LYS A 146 7.36 -19.10 -16.70
CA LYS A 146 6.34 -18.23 -16.09
C LYS A 146 4.99 -18.41 -16.78
N LEU A 147 3.90 -18.24 -16.04
CA LEU A 147 2.53 -18.35 -16.58
C LEU A 147 2.17 -17.16 -17.50
N HIS A 148 2.77 -15.99 -17.28
CA HIS A 148 2.49 -14.77 -18.05
C HIS A 148 1.00 -14.37 -18.02
N ASP A 149 0.38 -14.45 -16.83
CA ASP A 149 -1.01 -14.09 -16.59
C ASP A 149 -1.23 -12.60 -16.30
N GLY A 150 -0.15 -11.80 -16.31
CA GLY A 150 -0.19 -10.36 -16.05
C GLY A 150 -0.30 -9.98 -14.55
N ALA A 151 -0.47 -10.95 -13.64
CA ALA A 151 -0.58 -10.68 -12.20
C ALA A 151 0.81 -10.62 -11.54
N THR A 152 1.20 -9.46 -11.05
CA THR A 152 2.46 -9.24 -10.35
C THR A 152 2.23 -8.79 -8.91
N ARG A 153 2.96 -9.39 -7.96
CA ARG A 153 2.95 -9.00 -6.55
C ARG A 153 4.34 -8.61 -6.12
N ILE A 154 4.48 -7.40 -5.58
CA ILE A 154 5.76 -6.87 -5.11
C ILE A 154 5.65 -6.61 -3.61
N PHE A 155 6.60 -7.15 -2.86
CA PHE A 155 6.74 -6.89 -1.44
C PHE A 155 8.05 -6.15 -1.22
N LEU A 156 7.95 -4.93 -0.69
CA LEU A 156 9.08 -4.05 -0.39
C LEU A 156 9.31 -4.06 1.11
N ASN A 157 10.53 -4.39 1.51
CA ASN A 157 10.99 -4.46 2.89
C ASN A 157 11.92 -3.28 3.17
N THR A 158 11.50 -2.35 4.04
CA THR A 158 12.34 -1.18 4.37
C THR A 158 13.55 -1.56 5.23
N HIS A 159 13.54 -2.76 5.85
CA HIS A 159 14.63 -3.32 6.65
C HIS A 159 15.49 -4.33 5.88
N GLY A 160 15.53 -4.24 4.55
CA GLY A 160 16.41 -5.07 3.74
C GLY A 160 17.88 -4.92 4.14
N THR A 161 18.66 -5.98 3.96
CA THR A 161 20.11 -6.03 4.23
C THR A 161 20.88 -6.50 3.00
N ASP A 162 20.19 -7.03 2.01
CA ASP A 162 20.73 -7.53 0.76
C ASP A 162 20.23 -6.65 -0.39
N ASP A 163 21.15 -5.88 -0.97
CA ASP A 163 20.91 -4.90 -2.03
C ASP A 163 21.10 -5.46 -3.45
N GLU A 164 21.41 -6.76 -3.57
CA GLU A 164 21.56 -7.40 -4.88
C GLU A 164 20.30 -7.27 -5.74
N GLY A 165 20.45 -6.69 -6.92
CA GLY A 165 19.38 -6.55 -7.92
C GLY A 165 18.37 -5.42 -7.66
N VAL A 166 18.65 -4.52 -6.70
CA VAL A 166 17.86 -3.31 -6.47
C VAL A 166 18.70 -2.05 -6.69
N SER A 167 18.06 -0.96 -7.14
CA SER A 167 18.74 0.31 -7.30
C SER A 167 18.99 0.99 -5.95
N GLU A 168 20.06 1.77 -5.86
CA GLU A 168 20.31 2.62 -4.69
C GLU A 168 19.13 3.58 -4.43
N GLU A 169 18.53 4.12 -5.50
CA GLU A 169 17.37 5.01 -5.40
C GLU A 169 16.17 4.32 -4.71
N LEU A 170 15.91 3.02 -4.99
CA LEU A 170 14.88 2.26 -4.29
C LEU A 170 15.21 2.10 -2.80
N ILE A 171 16.45 1.81 -2.46
CA ILE A 171 16.88 1.69 -1.06
C ILE A 171 16.69 3.03 -0.33
N GLN A 172 17.07 4.14 -0.95
CA GLN A 172 16.87 5.48 -0.38
C GLN A 172 15.39 5.82 -0.23
N LEU A 173 14.55 5.47 -1.21
CA LEU A 173 13.10 5.62 -1.10
C LEU A 173 12.54 4.86 0.10
N LEU A 174 12.94 3.60 0.30
CA LEU A 174 12.47 2.77 1.41
C LEU A 174 12.93 3.33 2.78
N ARG A 175 14.15 3.84 2.88
CA ARG A 175 14.64 4.58 4.07
C ARG A 175 13.81 5.84 4.32
N TYR A 176 13.50 6.58 3.26
CA TYR A 176 12.68 7.78 3.35
C TYR A 176 11.26 7.47 3.81
N PHE A 177 10.67 6.34 3.43
CA PHE A 177 9.35 5.91 3.93
C PHE A 177 9.34 5.75 5.47
N GLU A 178 10.40 5.23 6.06
CA GLU A 178 10.50 5.09 7.52
C GLU A 178 10.80 6.40 8.24
N GLN A 179 11.63 7.22 7.64
CA GLN A 179 12.10 8.47 8.22
C GLN A 179 11.86 9.60 7.20
N THR A 180 10.61 10.05 7.14
CA THR A 180 10.13 11.07 6.21
C THR A 180 10.57 12.45 6.69
N THR A 181 11.85 12.79 6.45
CA THR A 181 12.52 14.03 6.85
C THR A 181 13.25 14.68 5.68
N GLU A 182 13.41 16.01 5.74
CA GLU A 182 14.18 16.77 4.76
C GLU A 182 15.62 16.27 4.65
N GLU A 183 16.26 15.91 5.77
CA GLU A 183 17.62 15.39 5.82
C GLU A 183 17.76 14.10 4.99
N ASN A 184 16.83 13.15 5.15
CA ASN A 184 16.84 11.90 4.39
C ASN A 184 16.51 12.11 2.91
N ALA A 185 15.62 13.05 2.59
CA ALA A 185 15.34 13.40 1.20
C ALA A 185 16.56 13.98 0.49
N ALA A 186 17.21 14.97 1.11
CA ALA A 186 18.43 15.57 0.56
C ALA A 186 19.59 14.57 0.48
N GLY A 187 19.74 13.70 1.49
CA GLY A 187 20.76 12.64 1.52
C GLY A 187 20.55 11.51 0.49
N SER A 188 19.36 11.40 -0.09
CA SER A 188 19.06 10.41 -1.14
C SER A 188 19.71 10.70 -2.48
N HIS A 189 20.07 11.95 -2.74
CA HIS A 189 20.56 12.44 -4.05
C HIS A 189 19.61 12.13 -5.22
N SER A 190 18.30 11.94 -4.93
CA SER A 190 17.23 11.69 -5.91
C SER A 190 16.31 12.90 -6.02
N GLN A 191 16.21 13.47 -7.21
CA GLN A 191 15.26 14.56 -7.48
C GLN A 191 13.80 14.14 -7.23
N LYS A 192 13.46 12.87 -7.46
CA LYS A 192 12.12 12.33 -7.22
C LYS A 192 11.81 12.28 -5.72
N ILE A 193 12.77 11.83 -4.89
CA ILE A 193 12.59 11.80 -3.43
C ILE A 193 12.56 13.24 -2.85
N GLU A 194 13.30 14.17 -3.41
CA GLU A 194 13.23 15.59 -3.03
C GLU A 194 11.86 16.22 -3.39
N LYS A 195 11.30 15.87 -4.56
CA LYS A 195 9.93 16.27 -4.92
C LYS A 195 8.89 15.65 -3.99
N LEU A 196 9.06 14.38 -3.67
CA LEU A 196 8.20 13.67 -2.71
C LEU A 196 8.24 14.36 -1.33
N GLN A 197 9.40 14.80 -0.85
CA GLN A 197 9.51 15.57 0.40
C GLN A 197 8.73 16.89 0.31
N LYS A 198 8.82 17.64 -0.77
CA LYS A 198 8.04 18.88 -0.96
C LYS A 198 6.53 18.60 -0.89
N ARG A 199 6.09 17.51 -1.53
CA ARG A 199 4.69 17.10 -1.46
C ARG A 199 4.27 16.74 -0.04
N VAL A 200 5.10 16.01 0.69
CA VAL A 200 4.87 15.70 2.12
C VAL A 200 4.72 16.97 2.96
N GLU A 201 5.56 17.97 2.74
CA GLU A 201 5.48 19.25 3.46
C GLU A 201 4.19 20.01 3.14
N GLU A 202 3.78 20.06 1.87
CA GLU A 202 2.49 20.63 1.47
C GLU A 202 1.32 19.97 2.20
N ILE A 203 1.30 18.64 2.25
CA ILE A 203 0.26 17.87 2.94
C ILE A 203 0.31 18.15 4.46
N LYS A 204 1.49 18.09 5.07
CA LYS A 204 1.64 18.30 6.52
C LYS A 204 1.30 19.72 6.98
N THR A 205 1.42 20.71 6.10
CA THR A 205 1.10 22.13 6.40
C THR A 205 -0.31 22.53 6.00
N ASN A 206 -1.06 21.66 5.31
CA ASN A 206 -2.42 21.96 4.87
C ASN A 206 -3.41 21.78 6.02
N GLU A 207 -4.12 22.87 6.39
CA GLU A 207 -5.08 22.89 7.48
C GLU A 207 -6.26 21.92 7.26
N GLU A 208 -6.78 21.82 6.03
CA GLU A 208 -7.89 20.92 5.70
C GLU A 208 -7.50 19.45 5.87
N VAL A 209 -6.26 19.10 5.46
CA VAL A 209 -5.71 17.77 5.69
C VAL A 209 -5.56 17.49 7.18
N GLY A 210 -5.10 18.48 7.95
CA GLY A 210 -5.01 18.40 9.41
C GLY A 210 -6.36 18.09 10.06
N ILE A 211 -7.43 18.77 9.61
CA ILE A 211 -8.80 18.52 10.09
C ILE A 211 -9.27 17.10 9.71
N ARG A 212 -9.06 16.67 8.46
CA ARG A 212 -9.42 15.31 8.05
C ARG A 212 -8.70 14.24 8.86
N TYR A 213 -7.40 14.45 9.13
CA TYR A 213 -6.62 13.54 9.97
C TYR A 213 -7.19 13.42 11.39
N MET A 214 -7.54 14.54 12.02
CA MET A 214 -8.13 14.53 13.35
C MET A 214 -9.49 13.83 13.38
N ASN A 215 -10.35 14.08 12.40
CA ASN A 215 -11.66 13.43 12.30
C ASN A 215 -11.52 11.90 12.11
N ALA A 216 -10.66 11.45 11.20
CA ALA A 216 -10.38 10.04 10.98
C ALA A 216 -9.78 9.36 12.23
N PHE A 217 -8.96 10.09 12.98
CA PHE A 217 -8.42 9.59 14.23
C PHE A 217 -9.50 9.44 15.31
N GLU A 218 -10.38 10.42 15.47
CA GLU A 218 -11.49 10.39 16.44
C GLU A 218 -12.45 9.24 16.13
N GLU A 219 -12.83 9.05 14.86
CA GLU A 219 -13.67 7.93 14.40
C GLU A 219 -13.05 6.58 14.77
N LYS A 220 -11.77 6.39 14.43
CA LYS A 220 -11.03 5.16 14.78
C LYS A 220 -10.92 4.90 16.29
N MET A 221 -10.88 5.98 17.10
CA MET A 221 -10.87 5.85 18.55
C MET A 221 -12.26 5.48 19.09
N MET A 222 -13.34 5.99 18.50
CA MET A 222 -14.72 5.60 18.83
C MET A 222 -14.96 4.11 18.51
N GLU A 223 -14.64 3.67 17.30
CA GLU A 223 -14.74 2.27 16.88
C GLU A 223 -13.99 1.30 17.83
N ARG A 224 -12.75 1.68 18.21
CA ARG A 224 -11.95 0.88 19.15
C ARG A 224 -12.58 0.80 20.53
N ARG A 225 -13.21 1.87 21.00
CA ARG A 225 -13.89 1.91 22.30
C ARG A 225 -15.12 1.04 22.27
N GLU A 226 -15.94 1.17 21.23
CA GLU A 226 -17.15 0.36 21.02
C GLU A 226 -16.83 -1.13 20.92
N GLY A 227 -15.87 -1.52 20.07
CA GLY A 227 -15.43 -2.92 19.96
C GLY A 227 -14.86 -3.50 21.27
N ARG A 228 -14.22 -2.65 22.09
CA ARG A 228 -13.76 -3.08 23.42
C ARG A 228 -14.91 -3.27 24.38
N GLU A 229 -15.90 -2.38 24.37
CA GLU A 229 -17.10 -2.46 25.23
C GLU A 229 -17.93 -3.68 24.85
N GLU A 230 -18.12 -3.95 23.55
CA GLU A 230 -18.79 -5.14 23.02
C GLU A 230 -18.08 -6.43 23.45
N GLY A 231 -16.76 -6.51 23.22
CA GLY A 231 -15.96 -7.68 23.63
C GLY A 231 -15.97 -7.94 25.14
N LEU A 232 -16.01 -6.87 25.97
CA LEU A 232 -16.18 -7.01 27.43
C LEU A 232 -17.59 -7.49 27.82
N ALA A 233 -18.62 -7.05 27.09
CA ALA A 233 -20.00 -7.47 27.34
C ALA A 233 -20.22 -8.94 26.92
N GLU A 234 -19.65 -9.36 25.76
CA GLU A 234 -19.67 -10.76 25.33
C GLU A 234 -18.92 -11.69 26.31
N GLY A 235 -17.69 -11.35 26.66
CA GLY A 235 -16.91 -12.15 27.61
C GLY A 235 -17.56 -12.28 29.01
N ARG A 236 -18.32 -11.25 29.46
CA ARG A 236 -19.12 -11.34 30.69
C ARG A 236 -20.32 -12.30 30.54
N LYS A 237 -20.99 -12.29 29.38
CA LYS A 237 -22.12 -13.21 29.12
C LYS A 237 -21.65 -14.65 29.04
N GLU A 238 -20.53 -14.91 28.37
CA GLU A 238 -19.94 -16.25 28.28
C GLU A 238 -19.50 -16.78 29.65
N GLY A 239 -18.78 -15.96 30.42
CA GLY A 239 -18.36 -16.34 31.78
C GLY A 239 -19.52 -16.55 32.77
N LEU A 240 -20.71 -15.92 32.56
CA LEU A 240 -21.91 -16.18 33.36
C LEU A 240 -22.65 -17.44 32.89
N ALA A 241 -22.45 -17.90 31.65
CA ALA A 241 -23.08 -19.12 31.14
C ALA A 241 -22.29 -20.39 31.47
N GLU A 242 -20.99 -20.28 31.79
CA GLU A 242 -20.09 -21.40 32.15
C GLU A 242 -19.99 -21.63 33.66
N GLY A 243 -20.49 -20.74 34.52
CA GLY A 243 -20.46 -20.82 35.97
C GLY A 243 -21.85 -21.10 36.56
#